data_8d4287b74968865560476a3dea84a7a6
#
_entry.id   8d4287b74968865560476a3dea84a7a6
#
_cell.length_a   1.000
_cell.length_b   1.000
_cell.length_c   1.000
_cell.angle_alpha   90.00
_cell.angle_beta   90.00
_cell.angle_gamma   90.00
#
_symmetry.space_group_name_H-M   'P 1'
#
loop_
_entity.id
_entity.type
_entity.pdbx_description
1 polymer ?
#
loop_
_entity_poly.entity_id
_entity_poly.type
_entity_poly.pdbx_seq_one_letter_code
_entity_poly.pdbx_strand_id
1 'polypeptide(L)' 'MLTIIMKDGNIREYKQDEFTAYEWRKEIFIVIKGEQWIGMFNWDSVKEVYFTEV' A
#
# COMPACT_ATOMS: atom_id res chain seq x y z
N MET A 1 3.51 5.72 -8.72
CA MET A 1 2.26 5.14 -8.17
C MET A 1 2.57 3.91 -7.34
N LEU A 2 1.96 3.79 -6.20
CA LEU A 2 2.08 2.62 -5.34
C LEU A 2 0.93 1.65 -5.66
N THR A 3 1.26 0.42 -5.99
CA THR A 3 0.27 -0.60 -6.35
C THR A 3 0.39 -1.80 -5.40
N ILE A 4 -0.75 -2.20 -4.85
CA ILE A 4 -0.83 -3.35 -3.96
C ILE A 4 -1.81 -4.35 -4.55
N ILE A 5 -1.33 -5.55 -4.83
CA ILE A 5 -2.14 -6.62 -5.39
C ILE A 5 -2.41 -7.63 -4.28
N MET A 6 -3.68 -7.86 -4.03
CA MET A 6 -4.11 -8.79 -2.99
C MET A 6 -4.22 -10.20 -3.56
N LYS A 7 -4.10 -11.21 -2.71
CA LYS A 7 -4.19 -12.61 -3.14
C LYS A 7 -5.52 -12.99 -3.74
N ASP A 8 -6.58 -12.27 -3.40
CA ASP A 8 -7.92 -12.50 -3.95
C ASP A 8 -8.15 -11.82 -5.30
N GLY A 9 -7.13 -11.12 -5.82
CA GLY A 9 -7.20 -10.44 -7.09
C GLY A 9 -7.55 -8.96 -7.02
N ASN A 10 -7.89 -8.45 -5.85
CA ASN A 10 -8.16 -7.03 -5.69
C ASN A 10 -6.86 -6.23 -5.83
N ILE A 11 -6.99 -5.06 -6.44
CA ILE A 11 -5.85 -4.17 -6.66
C ILE A 11 -6.16 -2.82 -6.02
N ARG A 12 -5.21 -2.32 -5.23
CA ARG A 12 -5.29 -0.99 -4.64
C ARG A 12 -4.16 -0.15 -5.18
N GLU A 13 -4.49 1.03 -5.66
CA GLU A 13 -3.52 1.93 -6.26
C GLU A 13 -3.59 3.28 -5.58
N TYR A 14 -2.42 3.83 -5.26
CA TYR A 14 -2.28 5.16 -4.68
C TYR A 14 -1.37 5.99 -5.56
N LYS A 15 -1.89 7.10 -6.06
CA LYS A 15 -1.09 8.04 -6.84
C LYS A 15 -0.12 8.77 -5.90
N GLN A 16 0.90 9.39 -6.49
CA GLN A 16 1.96 10.02 -5.74
C GLN A 16 1.46 11.13 -4.81
N ASP A 17 0.37 11.80 -5.16
CA ASP A 17 -0.23 12.85 -4.34
C ASP A 17 -1.27 12.32 -3.34
N GLU A 18 -1.58 11.05 -3.39
CA GLU A 18 -2.57 10.44 -2.51
C GLU A 18 -1.99 9.90 -1.21
N PHE A 19 -0.67 9.80 -1.12
CA PHE A 19 -0.02 9.36 0.10
C PHE A 19 1.29 10.12 0.29
N THR A 20 1.74 10.24 1.55
CA THR A 20 2.99 10.93 1.87
C THR A 20 4.09 9.98 2.31
N ALA A 21 3.71 8.80 2.83
CA ALA A 21 4.67 7.82 3.32
C ALA A 21 4.04 6.44 3.36
N TYR A 22 4.86 5.45 3.60
CA TYR A 22 4.39 4.10 3.87
C TYR A 22 5.29 3.48 4.92
N GLU A 23 4.76 2.53 5.68
CA GLU A 23 5.53 1.79 6.66
C GLU A 23 5.46 0.31 6.39
N TRP A 24 6.60 -0.30 6.50
CA TRP A 24 6.82 -1.70 6.26
C TRP A 24 7.00 -2.36 7.61
N ARG A 25 5.97 -3.00 8.12
CA ARG A 25 6.01 -3.65 9.42
C ARG A 25 6.01 -5.17 9.27
N LYS A 26 6.31 -5.86 10.36
CA LYS A 26 6.46 -7.32 10.33
C LYS A 26 5.20 -8.02 9.83
N GLU A 27 4.03 -7.58 10.25
CA GLU A 27 2.77 -8.23 9.92
C GLU A 27 1.89 -7.45 8.96
N ILE A 28 2.11 -6.16 8.85
CA ILE A 28 1.26 -5.28 8.06
C ILE A 28 2.07 -4.28 7.26
N PHE A 29 1.47 -3.83 6.16
CA PHE A 29 1.96 -2.72 5.36
C PHE A 29 0.97 -1.57 5.51
N ILE A 30 1.48 -0.38 5.80
CA ILE A 30 0.65 0.79 6.09
C ILE A 30 0.93 1.88 5.08
N VAL A 31 -0.13 2.45 4.51
CA VAL A 31 -0.04 3.62 3.63
C VAL A 31 -0.53 4.83 4.41
N ILE A 32 0.25 5.89 4.41
CA ILE A 32 0.05 7.04 5.28
C ILE A 32 -0.10 8.31 4.44
N LYS A 33 -1.02 9.17 4.84
CA LYS A 33 -1.12 10.51 4.30
C LYS A 33 -1.14 11.51 5.45
N GLY A 34 -0.06 12.30 5.55
CA GLY A 34 0.11 13.23 6.66
C GLY A 34 0.23 12.48 7.98
N GLU A 35 -0.75 12.63 8.85
CA GLU A 35 -0.78 11.96 10.14
C GLU A 35 -1.79 10.81 10.19
N GLN A 36 -2.39 10.49 9.05
CA GLN A 36 -3.45 9.48 8.98
C GLN A 36 -3.00 8.24 8.23
N TRP A 37 -3.41 7.10 8.74
CA TRP A 37 -3.23 5.83 8.05
C TRP A 37 -4.43 5.65 7.12
N ILE A 38 -4.18 5.73 5.83
CA ILE A 38 -5.25 5.63 4.83
C ILE A 38 -5.40 4.23 4.26
N GLY A 39 -4.45 3.35 4.52
CA GLY A 39 -4.54 1.96 4.11
C GLY A 39 -3.72 1.08 5.02
N MET A 40 -4.30 -0.07 5.40
CA MET A 40 -3.60 -1.10 6.16
C MET A 40 -3.82 -2.45 5.48
N PHE A 41 -2.74 -3.17 5.26
CA PHE A 41 -2.78 -4.44 4.53
C PHE A 41 -2.01 -5.49 5.30
N ASN A 42 -2.66 -6.60 5.58
CA ASN A 42 -2.01 -7.74 6.21
C ASN A 42 -1.20 -8.47 5.15
N TRP A 43 0.08 -8.73 5.44
CA TRP A 43 0.96 -9.41 4.49
C TRP A 43 0.44 -10.78 4.05
N ASP A 44 -0.31 -11.47 4.92
CA ASP A 44 -0.90 -12.76 4.57
C ASP A 44 -1.90 -12.65 3.41
N SER A 45 -2.46 -11.47 3.21
CA SER A 45 -3.44 -11.20 2.15
C SER A 45 -2.85 -10.49 0.94
N VAL A 46 -1.58 -10.12 1.00
CA VAL A 46 -0.91 -9.37 -0.06
C VAL A 46 -0.10 -10.32 -0.93
N LYS A 47 -0.31 -10.22 -2.24
CA LYS A 47 0.46 -10.98 -3.22
C LYS A 47 1.69 -10.20 -3.65
N GLU A 48 1.54 -8.90 -3.91
CA GLU A 48 2.62 -8.10 -4.47
C GLU A 48 2.42 -6.63 -4.14
N VAL A 49 3.52 -5.94 -3.86
CA VAL A 49 3.56 -4.48 -3.69
C VAL A 49 4.67 -3.95 -4.58
N TYR A 50 4.38 -2.95 -5.39
CA TYR A 50 5.43 -2.35 -6.21
C TYR A 50 5.14 -0.88 -6.49
N PHE A 51 6.20 -0.18 -6.88
CA PHE A 51 6.13 1.22 -7.27
C PHE A 51 6.35 1.36 -8.77
N THR A 52 5.57 2.23 -9.39
CA THR A 52 5.73 2.59 -10.79
C THR A 52 5.96 4.09 -10.85
N GLU A 53 7.03 4.50 -11.50
CA GLU A 53 7.26 5.90 -11.78
C GLU A 53 6.48 6.29 -13.03
N VAL A 54 5.86 7.42 -12.98
CA VAL A 54 5.08 7.94 -14.10
C VAL A 54 5.74 9.18 -14.66
#